data_265c084da6c12685a1e14ad31e811bf6
#
_entry.id   265c084da6c12685a1e14ad31e811bf6
#
_cell.length_a   1.000
_cell.length_b   1.000
_cell.length_c   1.000
_cell.angle_alpha   90.00
_cell.angle_beta   90.00
_cell.angle_gamma   90.00
#
_symmetry.space_group_name_H-M   'P 1'
#
loop_
_entity.id
_entity.type
_entity.pdbx_description
1 polymer ?
#
loop_
_entity_poly.entity_id
_entity_poly.type
_entity_poly.pdbx_seq_one_letter_code
_entity_poly.pdbx_strand_id
1 'polypeptide(L)'
;MDFIFGEGTALFENCEIRSLLSNTYVTAASTPLNQPYGLVFHNSRFTAPDGVNNVYLGRPWRQFAATTIMNSTLNGHVHPAGWHNWRDPSKETTSRYGVSGNKGAGAMSPKRVSWQHTLEPEQAAKYTQANILRGWNPKKAI
;
A
#
# COMPACT_ATOMS: atom_id res chain seq x y z
N MET A 1 -7.72 -8.28 11.10
CA MET A 1 -8.01 -8.99 9.83
C MET A 1 -7.32 -8.26 8.69
N ASP A 2 -6.62 -8.99 7.87
CA ASP A 2 -5.95 -8.46 6.68
C ASP A 2 -6.79 -8.74 5.44
N PHE A 3 -6.80 -7.80 4.51
CA PHE A 3 -7.65 -7.86 3.31
C PHE A 3 -6.89 -8.48 2.13
N ILE A 4 -5.72 -7.93 1.83
CA ILE A 4 -4.86 -8.37 0.71
C ILE A 4 -3.51 -8.74 1.28
N PHE A 5 -3.06 -9.98 1.07
CA PHE A 5 -1.82 -10.44 1.70
C PHE A 5 -1.07 -11.42 0.82
N GLY A 6 0.20 -11.59 1.12
CA GLY A 6 1.05 -12.55 0.42
C GLY A 6 2.37 -11.97 -0.06
N GLU A 7 3.16 -12.80 -0.73
CA GLU A 7 4.50 -12.47 -1.20
C GLU A 7 4.58 -12.10 -2.68
N GLY A 8 3.49 -12.26 -3.42
CA GLY A 8 3.46 -11.97 -4.84
C GLY A 8 3.55 -10.49 -5.18
N THR A 9 3.94 -10.20 -6.40
CA THR A 9 3.80 -8.87 -6.99
C THR A 9 2.41 -8.74 -7.60
N ALA A 10 1.68 -7.69 -7.23
CA ALA A 10 0.35 -7.44 -7.77
C ALA A 10 0.16 -5.95 -8.05
N LEU A 11 -0.43 -5.63 -9.19
CA LEU A 11 -0.77 -4.26 -9.57
C LEU A 11 -2.29 -4.10 -9.55
N PHE A 12 -2.74 -3.20 -8.68
CA PHE A 12 -4.14 -2.78 -8.59
C PHE A 12 -4.27 -1.42 -9.26
N GLU A 13 -4.94 -1.37 -10.40
CA GLU A 13 -5.05 -0.15 -11.19
C GLU A 13 -6.52 0.19 -11.37
N ASN A 14 -6.90 1.43 -11.06
CA ASN A 14 -8.28 1.92 -11.18
C ASN A 14 -9.29 1.08 -10.37
N CYS A 15 -8.87 0.61 -9.19
CA CYS A 15 -9.69 -0.24 -8.34
C CYS A 15 -10.31 0.54 -7.18
N GLU A 16 -11.40 0.04 -6.65
CA GLU A 16 -11.91 0.46 -5.36
C GLU A 16 -11.53 -0.58 -4.31
N ILE A 17 -10.86 -0.11 -3.27
CA ILE A 17 -10.44 -0.93 -2.13
C ILE A 17 -11.34 -0.53 -0.97
N ARG A 18 -12.38 -1.32 -0.73
CA ARG A 18 -13.40 -0.96 0.25
C ARG A 18 -13.25 -1.79 1.51
N SER A 19 -12.97 -1.11 2.62
CA SER A 19 -12.88 -1.73 3.94
C SER A 19 -14.25 -1.75 4.61
N LEU A 20 -14.66 -2.88 5.12
CA LEU A 20 -15.99 -3.07 5.72
C LEU A 20 -15.98 -3.10 7.24
N LEU A 21 -14.81 -3.25 7.85
CA LEU A 21 -14.66 -3.36 9.30
C LEU A 21 -13.62 -2.39 9.83
N SER A 22 -13.92 -1.80 10.98
CA SER A 22 -12.96 -0.97 11.71
C SER A 22 -11.82 -1.79 12.29
N ASN A 23 -10.69 -1.14 12.58
CA ASN A 23 -9.54 -1.74 13.24
C ASN A 23 -8.95 -2.91 12.44
N THR A 24 -8.90 -2.77 11.14
CA THR A 24 -8.38 -3.77 10.21
C THR A 24 -7.18 -3.24 9.43
N TYR A 25 -6.63 -4.07 8.56
CA TYR A 25 -5.45 -3.77 7.75
C TYR A 25 -5.77 -4.08 6.29
N VAL A 26 -5.49 -3.14 5.38
CA VAL A 26 -5.75 -3.38 3.95
C VAL A 26 -4.76 -4.40 3.43
N THR A 27 -3.47 -4.21 3.70
CA THR A 27 -2.42 -5.10 3.18
C THR A 27 -1.61 -5.76 4.28
N ALA A 28 -1.12 -6.96 4.00
CA ALA A 28 -0.14 -7.68 4.81
C ALA A 28 0.84 -8.35 3.86
N ALA A 29 1.75 -7.56 3.31
CA ALA A 29 2.74 -8.05 2.35
C ALA A 29 3.82 -8.88 3.03
N SER A 30 4.25 -9.95 2.37
CA SER A 30 5.37 -10.79 2.77
C SER A 30 6.45 -10.85 1.69
N THR A 31 6.64 -9.76 0.98
CA THR A 31 7.52 -9.61 -0.17
C THR A 31 8.96 -9.98 0.19
N PRO A 32 9.61 -10.91 -0.55
CA PRO A 32 11.03 -11.20 -0.32
C PRO A 32 11.93 -10.04 -0.74
N LEU A 33 13.11 -9.96 -0.12
CA LEU A 33 14.06 -8.87 -0.36
C LEU A 33 14.45 -8.73 -1.83
N ASN A 34 14.62 -9.84 -2.52
CA ASN A 34 15.06 -9.85 -3.93
C ASN A 34 13.95 -9.50 -4.93
N GLN A 35 12.73 -9.25 -4.46
CA GLN A 35 11.60 -8.89 -5.31
C GLN A 35 11.38 -7.37 -5.23
N PRO A 36 11.59 -6.63 -6.33
CA PRO A 36 11.58 -5.16 -6.27
C PRO A 36 10.20 -4.56 -6.06
N TYR A 37 9.13 -5.24 -6.45
CA TYR A 37 7.76 -4.76 -6.31
C TYR A 37 6.92 -5.77 -5.53
N GLY A 38 6.15 -5.25 -4.58
CA GLY A 38 5.16 -6.03 -3.84
C GLY A 38 3.75 -5.71 -4.30
N LEU A 39 2.94 -5.20 -3.40
CA LEU A 39 1.56 -4.79 -3.69
C LEU A 39 1.57 -3.32 -4.12
N VAL A 40 1.15 -3.04 -5.34
CA VAL A 40 1.17 -1.68 -5.90
C VAL A 40 -0.25 -1.26 -6.26
N PHE A 41 -0.65 -0.09 -5.74
CA PHE A 41 -1.96 0.50 -6.02
C PHE A 41 -1.76 1.80 -6.78
N HIS A 42 -2.45 1.94 -7.90
CA HIS A 42 -2.34 3.11 -8.77
C HIS A 42 -3.74 3.57 -9.22
N ASN A 43 -4.00 4.88 -9.13
CA ASN A 43 -5.29 5.47 -9.50
C ASN A 43 -6.48 4.77 -8.84
N SER A 44 -6.32 4.34 -7.61
CA SER A 44 -7.34 3.57 -6.90
C SER A 44 -8.01 4.42 -5.81
N ARG A 45 -9.12 3.92 -5.29
CA ARG A 45 -9.86 4.60 -4.23
C ARG A 45 -9.97 3.68 -3.02
N PHE A 46 -9.52 4.18 -1.87
CA PHE A 46 -9.62 3.48 -0.60
C PHE A 46 -10.83 4.04 0.13
N THR A 47 -11.87 3.24 0.29
CA THR A 47 -13.17 3.65 0.79
C THR A 47 -13.65 2.78 1.94
N ALA A 48 -14.67 3.26 2.63
CA ALA A 48 -15.34 2.52 3.69
C ALA A 48 -16.75 3.08 3.87
N PRO A 49 -17.72 2.28 4.37
CA PRO A 49 -19.01 2.83 4.77
C PRO A 49 -18.86 3.73 6.00
N ASP A 50 -19.86 4.59 6.23
CA ASP A 50 -19.91 5.44 7.40
C ASP A 50 -19.78 4.60 8.68
N GLY A 51 -19.03 5.12 9.65
CA GLY A 51 -18.80 4.44 10.92
C GLY A 51 -17.62 3.48 10.94
N VAL A 52 -17.07 3.12 9.80
CA VAL A 52 -15.83 2.34 9.73
C VAL A 52 -14.64 3.28 9.83
N ASN A 53 -13.74 3.00 10.78
CA ASN A 53 -12.58 3.84 11.08
C ASN A 53 -11.37 3.01 11.50
N ASN A 54 -10.22 3.69 11.63
CA ASN A 54 -8.98 3.09 12.11
C ASN A 54 -8.52 1.91 11.26
N VAL A 55 -8.57 2.09 9.93
CA VAL A 55 -8.08 1.09 8.99
C VAL A 55 -6.65 1.45 8.60
N TYR A 56 -5.71 0.57 8.93
CA TYR A 56 -4.32 0.72 8.49
C TYR A 56 -4.20 0.38 7.01
N LEU A 57 -3.34 1.10 6.31
CA LEU A 57 -3.01 0.79 4.92
C LEU A 57 -2.28 -0.55 4.80
N GLY A 58 -1.53 -0.91 5.84
CA GLY A 58 -0.86 -2.19 5.88
C GLY A 58 -0.03 -2.43 7.12
N ARG A 59 0.40 -3.68 7.25
CA ARG A 59 1.39 -4.11 8.24
C ARG A 59 2.32 -5.15 7.61
N PRO A 60 3.60 -5.18 7.99
CA PRO A 60 4.57 -6.06 7.34
C PRO A 60 4.49 -7.48 7.91
N TRP A 61 3.99 -8.41 7.12
CA TRP A 61 3.94 -9.81 7.52
C TRP A 61 5.36 -10.40 7.61
N ARG A 62 6.25 -9.92 6.71
CA ARG A 62 7.68 -10.30 6.74
C ARG A 62 8.55 -9.04 6.68
N GLN A 63 9.85 -9.19 6.92
CA GLN A 63 10.79 -8.09 7.11
C GLN A 63 10.85 -7.10 5.93
N PHE A 64 10.77 -7.58 4.70
CA PHE A 64 10.94 -6.76 3.51
C PHE A 64 9.63 -6.46 2.78
N ALA A 65 8.53 -6.52 3.50
CA ALA A 65 7.21 -6.24 2.96
C ALA A 65 7.20 -4.96 2.13
N ALA A 66 6.66 -5.03 0.92
CA ALA A 66 6.58 -3.90 0.01
C ALA A 66 5.14 -3.60 -0.37
N THR A 67 4.69 -2.39 -0.11
CA THR A 67 3.39 -1.88 -0.54
C THR A 67 3.55 -0.43 -0.96
N THR A 68 3.07 -0.09 -2.14
CA THR A 68 3.18 1.27 -2.69
C THR A 68 1.80 1.74 -3.14
N ILE A 69 1.44 2.94 -2.73
CA ILE A 69 0.15 3.55 -3.08
C ILE A 69 0.42 4.87 -3.79
N MET A 70 -0.03 4.98 -5.04
CA MET A 70 0.29 6.11 -5.90
C MET A 70 -0.98 6.67 -6.54
N ASN A 71 -1.03 8.01 -6.62
CA ASN A 71 -2.06 8.74 -7.36
C ASN A 71 -3.48 8.26 -7.03
N SER A 72 -3.70 7.93 -5.78
CA SER A 72 -4.93 7.34 -5.29
C SER A 72 -5.65 8.27 -4.31
N THR A 73 -6.92 8.00 -4.08
CA THR A 73 -7.71 8.76 -3.10
C THR A 73 -7.90 7.88 -1.86
N LEU A 74 -7.47 8.40 -0.71
CA LEU A 74 -7.59 7.73 0.58
C LEU A 74 -8.60 8.48 1.43
N ASN A 75 -9.70 7.83 1.77
CA ASN A 75 -10.76 8.47 2.57
C ASN A 75 -10.41 8.49 4.07
N GLY A 76 -11.24 9.16 4.85
CA GLY A 76 -10.95 9.46 6.26
C GLY A 76 -10.97 8.28 7.21
N HIS A 77 -11.37 7.09 6.75
CA HIS A 77 -11.33 5.85 7.55
C HIS A 77 -9.89 5.36 7.80
N VAL A 78 -8.93 5.85 7.04
CA VAL A 78 -7.52 5.45 7.18
C VAL A 78 -6.99 5.91 8.53
N HIS A 79 -6.37 4.98 9.27
CA HIS A 79 -5.77 5.27 10.56
C HIS A 79 -4.71 6.38 10.42
N PRO A 80 -4.65 7.36 11.34
CA PRO A 80 -3.69 8.45 11.24
C PRO A 80 -2.23 8.00 11.09
N ALA A 81 -1.83 6.92 11.76
CA ALA A 81 -0.48 6.37 11.63
C ALA A 81 -0.21 5.79 10.23
N GLY A 82 -1.23 5.40 9.51
CA GLY A 82 -1.16 4.81 8.17
C GLY A 82 -0.74 3.35 8.16
N TRP A 83 0.34 3.01 8.83
CA TRP A 83 0.95 1.68 8.83
C TRP A 83 1.17 1.19 10.25
N HIS A 84 1.10 -0.12 10.44
CA HIS A 84 1.34 -0.80 11.72
C HIS A 84 2.58 -1.68 11.61
N ASN A 85 3.38 -1.78 12.67
CA ASN A 85 4.66 -2.51 12.63
C ASN A 85 4.54 -4.00 12.96
N TRP A 86 3.33 -4.53 13.14
CA TRP A 86 3.08 -5.91 13.53
C TRP A 86 3.70 -6.25 14.89
N ARG A 87 3.77 -5.26 15.81
CA ARG A 87 4.42 -5.40 17.12
C ARG A 87 5.89 -5.83 17.03
N ASP A 88 6.55 -5.49 15.93
CA ASP A 88 7.95 -5.80 15.69
C ASP A 88 8.65 -4.55 15.16
N PRO A 89 9.26 -3.74 16.07
CA PRO A 89 9.92 -2.51 15.65
C PRO A 89 11.04 -2.69 14.63
N SER A 90 11.66 -3.88 14.55
CA SER A 90 12.72 -4.14 13.57
C SER A 90 12.21 -4.04 12.13
N LYS A 91 10.92 -4.25 11.91
CA LYS A 91 10.30 -4.16 10.59
C LYS A 91 10.11 -2.73 10.10
N GLU A 92 10.21 -1.74 10.97
CA GLU A 92 10.06 -0.34 10.58
C GLU A 92 11.17 0.14 9.65
N THR A 93 12.36 -0.39 9.81
CA THR A 93 13.52 -0.01 8.99
C THR A 93 13.69 -0.89 7.74
N THR A 94 13.06 -2.04 7.69
CA THR A 94 13.22 -3.00 6.60
C THR A 94 12.05 -3.04 5.64
N SER A 95 10.83 -2.70 6.10
CA SER A 95 9.67 -2.64 5.24
C SER A 95 9.79 -1.54 4.19
N ARG A 96 9.21 -1.79 3.02
CA ARG A 96 9.30 -0.90 1.86
C ARG A 96 7.91 -0.35 1.55
N TYR A 97 7.45 0.58 2.39
CA TYR A 97 6.16 1.22 2.24
C TYR A 97 6.33 2.60 1.63
N GLY A 98 5.81 2.79 0.42
CA GLY A 98 5.96 4.00 -0.35
C GLY A 98 4.64 4.63 -0.76
N VAL A 99 4.64 5.96 -0.86
CA VAL A 99 3.48 6.74 -1.29
C VAL A 99 3.93 7.84 -2.24
N SER A 100 3.05 8.21 -3.16
CA SER A 100 3.29 9.31 -4.08
C SER A 100 1.97 9.83 -4.68
N GLY A 101 1.75 11.14 -4.59
CA GLY A 101 0.66 11.80 -5.29
C GLY A 101 -0.76 11.45 -4.83
N ASN A 102 -0.91 10.93 -3.62
CA ASN A 102 -2.22 10.58 -3.09
C ASN A 102 -2.97 11.82 -2.57
N LYS A 103 -4.29 11.72 -2.51
CA LYS A 103 -5.18 12.79 -2.05
C LYS A 103 -6.30 12.22 -1.17
N GLY A 104 -7.06 13.11 -0.54
CA GLY A 104 -8.17 12.75 0.32
C GLY A 104 -7.81 12.86 1.81
N ALA A 105 -8.82 12.75 2.66
CA ALA A 105 -8.66 12.96 4.11
C ALA A 105 -7.71 11.95 4.78
N GLY A 106 -7.56 10.77 4.20
CA GLY A 106 -6.67 9.72 4.73
C GLY A 106 -5.27 9.71 4.12
N ALA A 107 -4.98 10.61 3.18
CA ALA A 107 -3.69 10.59 2.47
C ALA A 107 -2.53 11.12 3.31
N MET A 108 -2.79 12.00 4.27
CA MET A 108 -1.78 12.64 5.10
C MET A 108 -2.26 12.76 6.53
N SER A 109 -1.35 12.73 7.47
CA SER A 109 -1.63 12.98 8.88
C SER A 109 -0.35 13.37 9.60
N PRO A 110 -0.42 14.31 10.58
CA PRO A 110 0.72 14.61 11.45
C PRO A 110 1.20 13.39 12.24
N LYS A 111 0.32 12.39 12.41
CA LYS A 111 0.62 11.14 13.13
C LYS A 111 1.11 10.01 12.25
N ARG A 112 1.27 10.27 10.94
CA ARG A 112 1.78 9.27 10.00
C ARG A 112 3.16 8.79 10.45
N VAL A 113 3.39 7.46 10.41
CA VAL A 113 4.67 6.89 10.84
C VAL A 113 5.83 7.44 10.00
N SER A 114 6.97 7.63 10.64
CA SER A 114 8.16 8.21 9.99
C SER A 114 8.84 7.25 9.01
N TRP A 115 8.56 5.96 9.11
CA TRP A 115 9.15 4.93 8.25
C TRP A 115 8.37 4.69 6.95
N GLN A 116 7.32 5.48 6.69
CA GLN A 116 6.72 5.56 5.36
C GLN A 116 7.62 6.41 4.47
N HIS A 117 7.87 5.94 3.24
CA HIS A 117 8.70 6.65 2.27
C HIS A 117 7.82 7.41 1.27
N THR A 118 8.03 8.71 1.17
CA THR A 118 7.49 9.47 0.04
C THR A 118 8.43 9.29 -1.14
N LEU A 119 7.92 8.74 -2.23
CA LEU A 119 8.74 8.48 -3.41
C LEU A 119 9.17 9.78 -4.09
N GLU A 120 10.45 9.90 -4.38
CA GLU A 120 10.94 10.97 -5.25
C GLU A 120 10.45 10.75 -6.68
N PRO A 121 10.35 11.81 -7.52
CA PRO A 121 9.87 11.66 -8.89
C PRO A 121 10.58 10.58 -9.70
N GLU A 122 11.88 10.43 -9.50
CA GLU A 122 12.70 9.42 -10.18
C GLU A 122 12.30 8.01 -9.75
N GLN A 123 12.01 7.83 -8.46
CA GLN A 123 11.57 6.54 -7.93
C GLN A 123 10.16 6.22 -8.42
N ALA A 124 9.26 7.20 -8.37
CA ALA A 124 7.87 7.03 -8.83
C ALA A 124 7.82 6.65 -10.31
N ALA A 125 8.70 7.21 -11.14
CA ALA A 125 8.77 6.93 -12.56
C ALA A 125 9.09 5.46 -12.89
N LYS A 126 9.64 4.72 -11.94
CA LYS A 126 9.97 3.28 -12.12
C LYS A 126 8.76 2.37 -11.90
N TYR A 127 7.65 2.91 -11.42
CA TYR A 127 6.42 2.15 -11.14
C TYR A 127 5.52 2.11 -12.37
N THR A 128 6.04 1.59 -13.48
CA THR A 128 5.29 1.37 -14.70
C THR A 128 4.74 -0.06 -14.73
N GLN A 129 3.66 -0.28 -15.47
CA GLN A 129 3.13 -1.62 -15.66
C GLN A 129 4.21 -2.57 -16.20
N ALA A 130 4.99 -2.12 -17.17
CA ALA A 130 6.06 -2.94 -17.76
C ALA A 130 7.10 -3.35 -16.73
N ASN A 131 7.52 -2.44 -15.86
CA ASN A 131 8.50 -2.75 -14.81
C ASN A 131 7.91 -3.65 -13.72
N ILE A 132 6.72 -3.33 -13.24
CA ILE A 132 6.07 -4.08 -12.17
C ILE A 132 5.78 -5.51 -12.61
N LEU A 133 5.26 -5.69 -13.81
CA LEU A 133 4.84 -6.97 -14.36
C LEU A 133 5.92 -7.65 -15.22
N ARG A 134 7.14 -7.11 -15.18
CA ARG A 134 8.31 -7.69 -15.88
C ARG A 134 8.06 -7.90 -17.37
N GLY A 135 7.42 -6.92 -18.02
CA GLY A 135 7.13 -6.95 -19.45
C GLY A 135 5.85 -7.70 -19.83
N TRP A 136 5.22 -8.42 -18.89
CA TRP A 136 3.93 -9.05 -19.18
C TRP A 136 2.84 -7.98 -19.37
N ASN A 137 2.08 -8.13 -20.46
CA ASN A 137 0.99 -7.19 -20.76
C ASN A 137 -0.36 -7.90 -20.64
N PRO A 138 -1.15 -7.65 -19.60
CA PRO A 138 -2.43 -8.32 -19.40
C PRO A 138 -3.45 -8.02 -20.51
N LYS A 139 -3.32 -6.88 -21.19
CA LYS A 139 -4.23 -6.51 -22.29
C LYS A 139 -4.02 -7.36 -23.54
N LYS A 140 -2.86 -7.99 -23.66
CA LYS A 140 -2.54 -8.87 -24.79
C LYS A 140 -2.71 -10.36 -24.46
N ALA A 141 -3.05 -10.66 -23.22
CA ALA A 141 -3.17 -12.05 -22.75
C ALA A 141 -4.54 -12.69 -23.06
N ILE A 142 -5.46 -11.91 -23.61
CA ILE A 142 -6.84 -12.33 -23.88
C ILE A 142 -7.03 -12.63 -25.36
#